data_2a939f9d72a2c1796010b7c7ae6c3321
#
_entry.id   2a939f9d72a2c1796010b7c7ae6c3321
#
_cell.length_a   1.000
_cell.length_b   1.000
_cell.length_c   1.000
_cell.angle_alpha   90.00
_cell.angle_beta   90.00
_cell.angle_gamma   90.00
#
_symmetry.space_group_name_H-M   'P 1'
#
loop_
_entity.id
_entity.type
_entity.pdbx_description
1 polymer ?
#
loop_
_entity_poly.entity_id
_entity_poly.type
_entity_poly.pdbx_seq_one_letter_code
_entity_poly.pdbx_strand_id
1 'polypeptide(L)'
;TQINPHFLFNTLNTIYALSLKNSENTSTAILRLSTMMRYVLSDAKNDFVPLEKEVEYIEQYIELQKLRSTDKLELDVCIKGDYTSAQIAPLILIPFIENAFKYGVSNHETSPISLYLFVEEDRLLFEMHNKKFKSEPVGVSGEGIGIANTTRRLQLLYPKRHKLKIEEKDNSYNVRLEIKLKGEQYPLEPTLGPE
;
A
#
# COMPACT_ATOMS: atom_id res chain seq x y z
N THR A 1 -5.69 10.29 -8.71
CA THR A 1 -5.50 9.49 -7.47
C THR A 1 -6.85 9.05 -6.97
N GLN A 2 -7.19 7.78 -7.14
CA GLN A 2 -8.46 7.25 -6.65
C GLN A 2 -8.21 6.58 -5.29
N ILE A 3 -8.82 7.16 -4.25
CA ILE A 3 -9.04 6.42 -2.99
C ILE A 3 -9.88 5.20 -3.36
N ASN A 4 -9.50 4.04 -2.84
CA ASN A 4 -10.31 2.83 -2.99
C ASN A 4 -11.65 3.03 -2.24
N PRO A 5 -12.79 3.23 -2.95
CA PRO A 5 -14.06 3.53 -2.27
C PRO A 5 -14.50 2.41 -1.33
N HIS A 6 -14.23 1.17 -1.71
CA HIS A 6 -14.58 0.00 -0.90
C HIS A 6 -13.79 -0.04 0.42
N PHE A 7 -12.49 0.31 0.41
CA PHE A 7 -11.72 0.47 1.64
C PHE A 7 -12.31 1.56 2.53
N LEU A 8 -12.65 2.72 1.96
CA LEU A 8 -13.21 3.83 2.71
C LEU A 8 -14.54 3.45 3.39
N PHE A 9 -15.48 2.86 2.64
CA PHE A 9 -16.77 2.43 3.20
C PHE A 9 -16.58 1.38 4.30
N ASN A 10 -15.72 0.40 4.08
CA ASN A 10 -15.47 -0.63 5.07
C ASN A 10 -14.82 -0.06 6.34
N THR A 11 -13.91 0.91 6.22
CA THR A 11 -13.29 1.57 7.37
C THR A 11 -14.31 2.39 8.16
N LEU A 12 -15.19 3.13 7.47
CA LEU A 12 -16.28 3.87 8.12
C LEU A 12 -17.26 2.94 8.85
N ASN A 13 -17.62 1.79 8.27
CA ASN A 13 -18.45 0.78 8.92
C ASN A 13 -17.76 0.21 10.18
N THR A 14 -16.46 -0.01 10.13
CA THR A 14 -15.67 -0.46 11.29
C THR A 14 -15.69 0.61 12.40
N ILE A 15 -15.45 1.88 12.06
CA ILE A 15 -15.49 3.00 13.01
C ILE A 15 -16.88 3.09 13.64
N TYR A 16 -17.94 2.96 12.85
CA TYR A 16 -19.31 2.96 13.35
C TYR A 16 -19.53 1.81 14.36
N ALA A 17 -19.12 0.59 14.03
CA ALA A 17 -19.23 -0.55 14.92
C ALA A 17 -18.43 -0.37 16.23
N LEU A 18 -17.24 0.25 16.17
CA LEU A 18 -16.45 0.60 17.34
C LEU A 18 -17.16 1.65 18.20
N SER A 19 -17.80 2.64 17.59
CA SER A 19 -18.54 3.69 18.30
C SER A 19 -19.73 3.16 19.07
N LEU A 20 -20.47 2.20 18.50
CA LEU A 20 -21.60 1.55 19.18
C LEU A 20 -21.18 0.75 20.43
N LYS A 21 -19.94 0.27 20.44
CA LYS A 21 -19.35 -0.46 21.58
C LYS A 21 -18.64 0.45 22.57
N ASN A 22 -18.67 1.77 22.37
CA ASN A 22 -17.87 2.74 23.13
C ASN A 22 -16.39 2.35 23.22
N SER A 23 -15.83 1.83 22.15
CA SER A 23 -14.45 1.37 22.08
C SER A 23 -13.48 2.55 22.14
N GLU A 24 -12.44 2.45 22.96
CA GLU A 24 -11.34 3.43 23.01
C GLU A 24 -10.62 3.57 21.66
N ASN A 25 -10.69 2.55 20.81
CA ASN A 25 -10.10 2.58 19.48
C ASN A 25 -10.85 3.46 18.47
N THR A 26 -12.07 3.92 18.80
CA THR A 26 -12.90 4.73 17.87
C THR A 26 -12.20 6.03 17.47
N SER A 27 -11.72 6.80 18.43
CA SER A 27 -11.03 8.08 18.18
C SER A 27 -9.74 7.88 17.40
N THR A 28 -8.97 6.86 17.73
CA THR A 28 -7.73 6.50 17.05
C THR A 28 -8.00 6.11 15.58
N ALA A 29 -9.04 5.31 15.32
CA ALA A 29 -9.42 4.94 13.97
C ALA A 29 -9.85 6.13 13.11
N ILE A 30 -10.60 7.08 13.69
CA ILE A 30 -10.98 8.33 13.01
C ILE A 30 -9.75 9.16 12.66
N LEU A 31 -8.82 9.33 13.61
CA LEU A 31 -7.59 10.09 13.38
C LEU A 31 -6.72 9.46 12.27
N ARG A 32 -6.55 8.14 12.29
CA ARG A 32 -5.82 7.41 11.26
C ARG A 32 -6.44 7.60 9.88
N LEU A 33 -7.76 7.44 9.76
CA LEU A 33 -8.47 7.66 8.49
C LEU A 33 -8.32 9.11 8.02
N SER A 34 -8.44 10.09 8.93
CA SER A 34 -8.26 11.52 8.61
C SER A 34 -6.85 11.80 8.08
N THR A 35 -5.81 11.23 8.67
CA THR A 35 -4.40 11.37 8.22
C THR A 35 -4.22 10.79 6.81
N MET A 36 -4.76 9.60 6.56
CA MET A 36 -4.71 8.99 5.23
C MET A 36 -5.44 9.83 4.18
N MET A 37 -6.63 10.33 4.50
CA MET A 37 -7.41 11.18 3.60
C MET A 37 -6.67 12.47 3.27
N ARG A 38 -6.02 13.09 4.24
CA ARG A 38 -5.22 14.30 4.03
C ARG A 38 -4.08 14.03 3.04
N TYR A 39 -3.35 12.94 3.24
CA TYR A 39 -2.27 12.54 2.34
C TYR A 39 -2.78 12.40 0.89
N VAL A 40 -3.86 11.66 0.67
CA VAL A 40 -4.41 11.44 -0.67
C VAL A 40 -4.92 12.74 -1.31
N LEU A 41 -5.54 13.62 -0.53
CA LEU A 41 -6.15 14.86 -1.05
C LEU A 41 -5.13 15.98 -1.29
N SER A 42 -3.99 15.97 -0.60
CA SER A 42 -2.96 17.02 -0.70
C SER A 42 -1.66 16.50 -1.33
N ASP A 43 -0.97 15.59 -0.64
CA ASP A 43 0.40 15.22 -0.97
C ASP A 43 0.48 14.33 -2.22
N ALA A 44 -0.44 13.37 -2.35
CA ALA A 44 -0.46 12.42 -3.47
C ALA A 44 -0.83 13.04 -4.84
N LYS A 45 -1.03 14.35 -4.90
CA LYS A 45 -1.18 15.11 -6.16
C LYS A 45 0.15 15.42 -6.83
N ASN A 46 1.24 15.37 -6.07
CA ASN A 46 2.57 15.62 -6.59
C ASN A 46 3.09 14.39 -7.35
N ASP A 47 4.04 14.60 -8.26
CA ASP A 47 4.67 13.48 -9.00
C ASP A 47 5.52 12.60 -8.08
N PHE A 48 6.16 13.21 -7.09
CA PHE A 48 6.96 12.55 -6.06
C PHE A 48 6.67 13.15 -4.69
N VAL A 49 6.79 12.31 -3.66
CA VAL A 49 6.59 12.67 -2.25
C VAL A 49 7.72 12.10 -1.40
N PRO A 50 8.01 12.67 -0.23
CA PRO A 50 8.91 12.05 0.72
C PRO A 50 8.50 10.60 1.03
N LEU A 51 9.45 9.67 0.99
CA LEU A 51 9.16 8.26 1.27
C LEU A 51 8.60 8.04 2.68
N GLU A 52 9.00 8.90 3.64
CA GLU A 52 8.42 8.90 5.00
C GLU A 52 6.89 9.00 5.00
N LYS A 53 6.32 9.82 4.11
CA LYS A 53 4.87 9.98 3.99
C LYS A 53 4.17 8.75 3.41
N GLU A 54 4.82 8.08 2.45
CA GLU A 54 4.32 6.77 1.95
C GLU A 54 4.36 5.72 3.05
N VAL A 55 5.45 5.66 3.81
CA VAL A 55 5.59 4.75 4.96
C VAL A 55 4.50 5.03 6.00
N GLU A 56 4.32 6.29 6.39
CA GLU A 56 3.24 6.69 7.31
C GLU A 56 1.86 6.25 6.79
N TYR A 57 1.58 6.49 5.51
CA TYR A 57 0.31 6.06 4.90
C TYR A 57 0.12 4.54 4.98
N ILE A 58 1.16 3.77 4.67
CA ILE A 58 1.15 2.30 4.74
C ILE A 58 0.89 1.83 6.18
N GLU A 59 1.55 2.42 7.16
CA GLU A 59 1.36 2.09 8.58
C GLU A 59 -0.07 2.38 9.04
N GLN A 60 -0.64 3.55 8.69
CA GLN A 60 -2.03 3.87 9.01
C GLN A 60 -3.01 2.88 8.35
N TYR A 61 -2.76 2.50 7.09
CA TYR A 61 -3.56 1.51 6.38
C TYR A 61 -3.56 0.15 7.09
N ILE A 62 -2.38 -0.33 7.45
CA ILE A 62 -2.19 -1.62 8.14
C ILE A 62 -2.93 -1.63 9.48
N GLU A 63 -2.78 -0.56 10.26
CA GLU A 63 -3.45 -0.45 11.56
C GLU A 63 -4.98 -0.44 11.44
N LEU A 64 -5.54 0.23 10.41
CA LEU A 64 -6.97 0.17 10.14
C LEU A 64 -7.43 -1.22 9.68
N GLN A 65 -6.60 -1.94 8.93
CA GLN A 65 -6.90 -3.32 8.55
C GLN A 65 -6.89 -4.28 9.74
N LYS A 66 -5.97 -4.09 10.70
CA LYS A 66 -5.95 -4.88 11.96
C LYS A 66 -7.26 -4.75 12.75
N LEU A 67 -7.85 -3.55 12.80
CA LEU A 67 -9.14 -3.32 13.50
C LEU A 67 -10.31 -4.09 12.87
N ARG A 68 -10.19 -4.47 11.60
CA ARG A 68 -11.22 -5.21 10.85
C ARG A 68 -10.98 -6.71 10.85
N SER A 69 -9.74 -7.10 11.06
CA SER A 69 -9.31 -8.49 10.96
C SER A 69 -9.59 -9.24 12.25
N THR A 70 -9.71 -10.55 12.13
CA THR A 70 -9.83 -11.44 13.27
C THR A 70 -8.46 -11.78 13.85
N ASP A 71 -8.44 -12.53 14.96
CA ASP A 71 -7.25 -13.13 15.57
C ASP A 71 -6.51 -14.13 14.66
N LYS A 72 -7.09 -14.44 13.51
CA LYS A 72 -6.48 -15.30 12.47
C LYS A 72 -5.44 -14.59 11.61
N LEU A 73 -5.39 -13.26 11.63
CA LEU A 73 -4.38 -12.51 10.90
C LEU A 73 -3.04 -12.58 11.63
N GLU A 74 -2.05 -13.16 10.96
CA GLU A 74 -0.65 -13.17 11.38
C GLU A 74 0.13 -12.21 10.48
N LEU A 75 0.48 -11.06 11.02
CA LEU A 75 1.09 -9.98 10.28
C LEU A 75 2.55 -9.77 10.73
N ASP A 76 3.48 -9.93 9.79
CA ASP A 76 4.90 -9.62 9.95
C ASP A 76 5.28 -8.42 9.10
N VAL A 77 5.53 -7.27 9.74
CA VAL A 77 5.88 -6.01 9.08
C VAL A 77 7.26 -5.57 9.51
N CYS A 78 8.14 -5.41 8.55
CA CYS A 78 9.50 -4.94 8.77
C CYS A 78 9.83 -3.80 7.81
N ILE A 79 9.95 -2.58 8.33
CA ILE A 79 10.36 -1.38 7.59
C ILE A 79 11.67 -0.90 8.16
N LYS A 80 12.74 -0.87 7.34
CA LYS A 80 14.10 -0.57 7.78
C LYS A 80 14.87 0.26 6.75
N GLY A 81 15.94 0.89 7.21
CA GLY A 81 16.84 1.69 6.39
C GLY A 81 16.68 3.18 6.62
N ASP A 82 17.53 3.97 5.95
CA ASP A 82 17.43 5.43 5.97
C ASP A 82 16.66 5.89 4.72
N TYR A 83 15.48 6.44 4.93
CA TYR A 83 14.62 6.95 3.87
C TYR A 83 14.22 8.42 4.06
N THR A 84 14.86 9.13 4.98
CA THR A 84 14.52 10.51 5.36
C THR A 84 14.68 11.51 4.21
N SER A 85 15.67 11.29 3.33
CA SER A 85 15.90 12.14 2.14
C SER A 85 15.35 11.54 0.83
N ALA A 86 14.75 10.36 0.89
CA ALA A 86 14.29 9.65 -0.28
C ALA A 86 12.91 10.15 -0.75
N GLN A 87 12.71 10.16 -2.07
CA GLN A 87 11.42 10.47 -2.68
C GLN A 87 10.90 9.30 -3.52
N ILE A 88 9.59 9.11 -3.50
CA ILE A 88 8.90 8.04 -4.22
C ILE A 88 7.64 8.58 -4.91
N ALA A 89 7.22 7.95 -6.00
CA ALA A 89 5.91 8.23 -6.58
C ALA A 89 4.80 7.83 -5.59
N PRO A 90 3.84 8.74 -5.31
CA PRO A 90 2.82 8.49 -4.29
C PRO A 90 1.94 7.31 -4.64
N LEU A 91 1.50 6.57 -3.62
CA LEU A 91 0.58 5.44 -3.73
C LEU A 91 1.06 4.36 -4.72
N ILE A 92 2.39 4.16 -4.82
CA ILE A 92 2.95 3.15 -5.74
C ILE A 92 3.02 1.76 -5.07
N LEU A 93 3.19 1.71 -3.75
CA LEU A 93 3.32 0.46 -2.98
C LEU A 93 1.97 -0.06 -2.48
N ILE A 94 1.03 0.84 -2.17
CA ILE A 94 -0.24 0.47 -1.54
C ILE A 94 -1.10 -0.53 -2.31
N PRO A 95 -1.16 -0.55 -3.66
CA PRO A 95 -1.95 -1.54 -4.38
C PRO A 95 -1.52 -2.99 -4.15
N PHE A 96 -0.25 -3.24 -3.89
CA PHE A 96 0.24 -4.58 -3.53
C PHE A 96 -0.22 -4.98 -2.13
N ILE A 97 -0.22 -4.03 -1.20
CA ILE A 97 -0.67 -4.23 0.19
C ILE A 97 -2.19 -4.45 0.21
N GLU A 98 -2.96 -3.62 -0.50
CA GLU A 98 -4.41 -3.82 -0.65
C GLU A 98 -4.75 -5.20 -1.20
N ASN A 99 -4.00 -5.64 -2.21
CA ASN A 99 -4.16 -6.96 -2.82
C ASN A 99 -3.93 -8.09 -1.81
N ALA A 100 -2.87 -7.98 -0.98
CA ALA A 100 -2.57 -8.96 0.04
C ALA A 100 -3.67 -9.04 1.11
N PHE A 101 -4.20 -7.92 1.59
CA PHE A 101 -5.32 -7.93 2.53
C PHE A 101 -6.63 -8.41 1.90
N LYS A 102 -6.86 -8.13 0.62
CA LYS A 102 -8.07 -8.56 -0.09
C LYS A 102 -8.14 -10.07 -0.28
N TYR A 103 -7.02 -10.70 -0.65
CA TYR A 103 -6.98 -12.13 -1.00
C TYR A 103 -6.27 -13.00 0.02
N GLY A 104 -5.53 -12.40 0.95
CA GLY A 104 -4.71 -13.08 1.95
C GLY A 104 -5.34 -13.16 3.34
N VAL A 105 -6.56 -12.64 3.55
CA VAL A 105 -7.24 -12.68 4.85
C VAL A 105 -8.45 -13.60 4.79
N SER A 106 -8.56 -14.50 5.76
CA SER A 106 -9.69 -15.39 5.98
C SER A 106 -10.20 -15.25 7.42
N ASN A 107 -11.51 -15.37 7.59
CA ASN A 107 -12.13 -15.43 8.92
C ASN A 107 -12.07 -16.84 9.54
N HIS A 108 -11.69 -17.84 8.75
CA HIS A 108 -11.75 -19.25 9.14
C HIS A 108 -10.38 -19.90 9.29
N GLU A 109 -9.38 -19.41 8.57
CA GLU A 109 -8.04 -19.96 8.54
C GLU A 109 -7.00 -18.92 8.94
N THR A 110 -5.86 -19.38 9.46
CA THR A 110 -4.68 -18.55 9.71
C THR A 110 -4.23 -17.89 8.42
N SER A 111 -4.06 -16.58 8.49
CA SER A 111 -3.81 -15.69 7.37
C SER A 111 -2.46 -15.01 7.53
N PRO A 112 -1.35 -15.66 7.15
CA PRO A 112 -0.03 -15.05 7.22
C PRO A 112 0.14 -14.02 6.10
N ILE A 113 0.52 -12.80 6.48
CA ILE A 113 0.91 -11.72 5.58
C ILE A 113 2.24 -11.17 6.07
N SER A 114 3.23 -11.12 5.19
CA SER A 114 4.50 -10.46 5.49
C SER A 114 4.79 -9.33 4.51
N LEU A 115 5.28 -8.22 5.06
CA LEU A 115 5.69 -7.02 4.34
C LEU A 115 7.09 -6.63 4.80
N TYR A 116 8.01 -6.55 3.85
CA TYR A 116 9.37 -6.07 4.07
C TYR A 116 9.62 -4.88 3.17
N LEU A 117 10.03 -3.76 3.76
CA LEU A 117 10.49 -2.58 3.07
C LEU A 117 11.87 -2.23 3.61
N PHE A 118 12.85 -2.23 2.73
CA PHE A 118 14.22 -1.91 3.07
C PHE A 118 14.76 -0.84 2.14
N VAL A 119 15.40 0.18 2.70
CA VAL A 119 16.03 1.26 1.95
C VAL A 119 17.50 1.33 2.31
N GLU A 120 18.34 1.22 1.29
CA GLU A 120 19.78 1.35 1.39
C GLU A 120 20.27 2.26 0.28
N GLU A 121 20.91 3.36 0.67
CA GLU A 121 21.32 4.42 -0.25
C GLU A 121 20.13 4.95 -1.07
N ASP A 122 20.18 4.79 -2.40
CA ASP A 122 19.12 5.19 -3.34
C ASP A 122 18.22 4.01 -3.78
N ARG A 123 18.32 2.85 -3.11
CA ARG A 123 17.58 1.64 -3.48
C ARG A 123 16.52 1.30 -2.46
N LEU A 124 15.32 1.08 -2.94
CA LEU A 124 14.22 0.52 -2.18
C LEU A 124 14.00 -0.92 -2.63
N LEU A 125 13.93 -1.82 -1.66
CA LEU A 125 13.43 -3.17 -1.82
C LEU A 125 12.11 -3.28 -1.07
N PHE A 126 11.06 -3.68 -1.77
CA PHE A 126 9.76 -3.98 -1.21
C PHE A 126 9.41 -5.43 -1.54
N GLU A 127 9.08 -6.20 -0.51
CA GLU A 127 8.62 -7.58 -0.65
C GLU A 127 7.31 -7.76 0.10
N MET A 128 6.40 -8.47 -0.53
CA MET A 128 5.10 -8.81 0.04
C MET A 128 4.80 -10.27 -0.21
N HIS A 129 4.37 -10.97 0.83
CA HIS A 129 3.95 -12.36 0.73
C HIS A 129 2.62 -12.55 1.46
N ASN A 130 1.70 -13.28 0.85
CA ASN A 130 0.49 -13.75 1.50
C ASN A 130 0.04 -15.11 0.98
N LYS A 131 -0.64 -15.86 1.85
CA LYS A 131 -1.44 -17.01 1.44
C LYS A 131 -2.62 -16.51 0.60
N LYS A 132 -3.05 -17.27 -0.39
CA LYS A 132 -4.27 -16.99 -1.14
C LYS A 132 -5.40 -17.85 -0.63
N PHE A 133 -6.52 -17.23 -0.35
CA PHE A 133 -7.77 -17.92 -0.11
C PHE A 133 -8.65 -17.78 -1.35
N LYS A 134 -9.40 -18.83 -1.66
CA LYS A 134 -10.44 -18.73 -2.69
C LYS A 134 -11.50 -17.75 -2.17
N SER A 135 -11.49 -16.53 -2.66
CA SER A 135 -12.60 -15.62 -2.44
C SER A 135 -13.81 -16.20 -3.18
N GLU A 136 -14.95 -16.30 -2.50
CA GLU A 136 -16.21 -16.47 -3.21
C GLU A 136 -16.34 -15.30 -4.19
N PRO A 137 -16.87 -15.51 -5.41
CA PRO A 137 -17.03 -14.45 -6.38
C PRO A 137 -18.09 -13.46 -5.88
N VAL A 138 -17.67 -12.53 -5.04
CA VAL A 138 -18.46 -11.32 -4.79
C VAL A 138 -18.26 -10.48 -6.03
N GLY A 139 -19.26 -10.54 -6.93
CA GLY A 139 -19.24 -9.85 -8.19
C GLY A 139 -18.95 -8.35 -8.02
N VAL A 140 -17.75 -7.94 -8.31
CA VAL A 140 -17.43 -6.57 -8.76
C VAL A 140 -16.19 -6.67 -9.65
N SER A 141 -16.37 -6.34 -10.89
CA SER A 141 -15.40 -6.05 -11.93
C SER A 141 -14.36 -5.04 -11.44
N GLY A 142 -13.19 -5.49 -11.08
CA GLY A 142 -12.05 -4.66 -10.61
C GLY A 142 -10.79 -5.47 -10.39
N GLU A 143 -10.82 -6.77 -10.74
CA GLU A 143 -9.70 -7.67 -10.58
C GLU A 143 -8.54 -7.28 -11.50
N GLY A 144 -7.37 -7.05 -10.90
CA GLY A 144 -6.14 -6.76 -11.63
C GLY A 144 -5.91 -5.31 -12.06
N ILE A 145 -6.92 -4.42 -12.03
CA ILE A 145 -6.77 -3.03 -12.52
C ILE A 145 -5.74 -2.26 -11.68
N GLY A 146 -5.73 -2.44 -10.36
CA GLY A 146 -4.79 -1.76 -9.47
C GLY A 146 -3.34 -2.13 -9.75
N ILE A 147 -3.05 -3.42 -9.87
CA ILE A 147 -1.70 -3.92 -10.15
C ILE A 147 -1.27 -3.55 -11.57
N ALA A 148 -2.15 -3.67 -12.58
CA ALA A 148 -1.85 -3.28 -13.95
C ALA A 148 -1.54 -1.78 -14.05
N ASN A 149 -2.32 -0.93 -13.40
CA ASN A 149 -2.08 0.52 -13.34
C ASN A 149 -0.75 0.84 -12.63
N THR A 150 -0.45 0.15 -11.54
CA THR A 150 0.83 0.32 -10.82
C THR A 150 2.01 -0.10 -11.69
N THR A 151 1.92 -1.23 -12.38
CA THR A 151 2.95 -1.69 -13.32
C THR A 151 3.21 -0.65 -14.42
N ARG A 152 2.13 -0.09 -14.99
CA ARG A 152 2.26 0.98 -16.00
C ARG A 152 2.90 2.24 -15.42
N ARG A 153 2.52 2.66 -14.20
CA ARG A 153 3.12 3.81 -13.52
C ARG A 153 4.61 3.58 -13.24
N LEU A 154 5.00 2.37 -12.82
CA LEU A 154 6.42 2.02 -12.63
C LEU A 154 7.21 2.14 -13.92
N GLN A 155 6.66 1.68 -15.05
CA GLN A 155 7.31 1.81 -16.36
C GLN A 155 7.49 3.28 -16.77
N LEU A 156 6.52 4.14 -16.49
CA LEU A 156 6.55 5.56 -16.85
C LEU A 156 7.46 6.38 -15.93
N LEU A 157 7.39 6.17 -14.61
CA LEU A 157 8.07 7.01 -13.62
C LEU A 157 9.48 6.50 -13.27
N TYR A 158 9.72 5.19 -13.46
CA TYR A 158 11.00 4.55 -13.16
C TYR A 158 11.53 3.74 -14.36
N PRO A 159 11.66 4.34 -15.57
CA PRO A 159 12.17 3.63 -16.74
C PRO A 159 13.59 3.15 -16.47
N LYS A 160 13.83 1.83 -16.67
CA LYS A 160 15.12 1.16 -16.39
C LYS A 160 15.63 1.28 -14.94
N ARG A 161 14.80 1.78 -14.00
CA ARG A 161 15.14 1.99 -12.60
C ARG A 161 14.26 1.20 -11.64
N HIS A 162 13.47 0.25 -12.15
CA HIS A 162 12.70 -0.68 -11.33
C HIS A 162 12.79 -2.10 -11.87
N LYS A 163 12.58 -3.05 -10.97
CA LYS A 163 12.32 -4.46 -11.27
C LYS A 163 11.13 -4.91 -10.47
N LEU A 164 10.09 -5.37 -11.14
CA LEU A 164 8.91 -5.93 -10.52
C LEU A 164 8.82 -7.41 -10.88
N LYS A 165 8.75 -8.26 -9.86
CA LYS A 165 8.48 -9.69 -9.99
C LYS A 165 7.26 -10.05 -9.17
N ILE A 166 6.27 -10.65 -9.82
CA ILE A 166 5.07 -11.16 -9.19
C ILE A 166 5.02 -12.65 -9.46
N GLU A 167 4.94 -13.45 -8.40
CA GLU A 167 4.79 -14.89 -8.46
C GLU A 167 3.47 -15.28 -7.82
N GLU A 168 2.56 -15.75 -8.63
CA GLU A 168 1.27 -16.27 -8.21
C GLU A 168 1.25 -17.78 -8.34
N LYS A 169 0.95 -18.47 -7.24
CA LYS A 169 0.74 -19.91 -7.17
C LYS A 169 -0.67 -20.18 -6.64
N ASP A 170 -1.09 -21.44 -6.65
CA ASP A 170 -2.43 -21.82 -6.22
C ASP A 170 -2.78 -21.29 -4.81
N ASN A 171 -1.81 -21.33 -3.89
CA ASN A 171 -2.02 -20.99 -2.46
C ASN A 171 -1.17 -19.80 -1.99
N SER A 172 -0.44 -19.12 -2.84
CA SER A 172 0.43 -18.02 -2.42
C SER A 172 0.56 -16.95 -3.49
N TYR A 173 0.80 -15.73 -3.03
CA TYR A 173 1.08 -14.58 -3.85
C TYR A 173 2.32 -13.86 -3.30
N ASN A 174 3.31 -13.65 -4.14
CA ASN A 174 4.56 -13.01 -3.79
C ASN A 174 4.82 -11.84 -4.72
N VAL A 175 5.20 -10.71 -4.16
CA VAL A 175 5.64 -9.52 -4.88
C VAL A 175 7.04 -9.17 -4.42
N ARG A 176 7.93 -8.91 -5.36
CA ARG A 176 9.24 -8.30 -5.12
C ARG A 176 9.39 -7.12 -6.07
N LEU A 177 9.56 -5.94 -5.50
CA LEU A 177 9.75 -4.70 -6.22
C LEU A 177 11.05 -4.04 -5.75
N GLU A 178 11.95 -3.81 -6.70
CA GLU A 178 13.15 -3.02 -6.50
C GLU A 178 13.00 -1.70 -7.25
N ILE A 179 13.27 -0.58 -6.59
CA ILE A 179 13.23 0.76 -7.20
C ILE A 179 14.53 1.49 -6.87
N LYS A 180 15.14 2.10 -7.89
CA LYS A 180 16.15 3.13 -7.68
C LYS A 180 15.41 4.46 -7.47
N LEU A 181 15.45 4.96 -6.24
CA LEU A 181 14.77 6.17 -5.80
C LEU A 181 15.44 7.43 -6.40
N LYS A 182 14.72 8.55 -6.38
CA LYS A 182 15.30 9.86 -6.58
C LYS A 182 15.71 10.43 -5.21
N GLY A 183 16.96 10.86 -5.06
CA GLY A 183 17.37 11.72 -3.94
C GLY A 183 16.96 13.17 -4.20
N GLU A 184 17.00 14.02 -3.16
CA GLU A 184 16.73 15.47 -3.27
C GLU A 184 17.61 16.21 -4.30
N GLN A 185 18.72 15.59 -4.71
CA GLN A 185 19.73 16.19 -5.62
C GLN A 185 19.41 16.03 -7.11
N TYR A 186 18.29 15.41 -7.50
CA TYR A 186 17.90 15.34 -8.91
C TYR A 186 16.84 16.40 -9.20
N PRO A 187 17.23 17.58 -9.76
CA PRO A 187 16.25 18.49 -10.31
C PRO A 187 15.47 17.77 -11.39
N LEU A 188 14.17 18.03 -11.44
CA LEU A 188 13.33 17.64 -12.57
C LEU A 188 14.00 18.20 -13.83
N GLU A 189 14.44 17.35 -14.74
CA GLU A 189 14.82 17.82 -16.07
C GLU A 189 13.62 18.57 -16.64
N PRO A 190 13.78 19.83 -17.09
CA PRO A 190 12.69 20.53 -17.73
C PRO A 190 12.25 19.71 -18.93
N THR A 191 10.98 19.33 -18.97
CA THR A 191 10.35 18.78 -20.17
C THR A 191 10.55 19.77 -21.30
N LEU A 192 11.47 19.50 -22.21
CA LEU A 192 11.57 20.22 -23.47
C LEU A 192 10.20 20.03 -24.17
N GLY A 193 9.44 21.11 -24.19
CA GLY A 193 8.24 21.19 -25.01
C GLY A 193 8.62 20.99 -26.48
N PRO A 194 7.71 20.47 -27.30
CA PRO A 194 7.95 20.36 -28.73
C PRO A 194 8.12 21.75 -29.34
N GLU A 195 9.20 21.93 -30.13
CA GLU A 195 9.36 23.06 -31.07
C GLU A 195 8.31 23.01 -32.18
#